data_a8eed1c175ad7d5502a361d1e31c0c42
#
_entry.id   a8eed1c175ad7d5502a361d1e31c0c42
#
_cell.length_a   1.000
_cell.length_b   1.000
_cell.length_c   1.000
_cell.angle_alpha   90.00
_cell.angle_beta   90.00
_cell.angle_gamma   90.00
#
_symmetry.space_group_name_H-M   'P 1'
#
loop_
_entity.id
_entity.type
_entity.pdbx_description
1 polymer ?
#
loop_
_entity_poly.entity_id
_entity_poly.type
_entity_poly.pdbx_seq_one_letter_code
_entity_poly.pdbx_strand_id
1 'polypeptide(L)'
;MQKGKPRMIKSQNLYIKRILNSISCICLMLPLTSLASQDLDTDAIFSPNSFWYTPIPENASLNSNSANYVQEFLRQKNRYYGNVTINLTSYASPVYYVSADTPKVNVKEWDCQHKGLRDKELAEHFDQVPIPDYAKPAKGTDAEMSIYQATTDTLWEFWNMRKVDGSWQACWGGRLKNASKNEGVFNHSFGTTATSLPFIGGQITAEELNRGEIKHVIGIALVDVETFSIFSWPAHRSDGWNPKHVPNRIPEGLRFRLDPSINIDGLKMHPIGKIIAKAAQKYGFVVWDKAGAISLRAQNPFSYTSVGKLNPYDALFAGTPSYAILNGMPWDKLQFLPMNYGKSN
;
A
#
# COMPACT_ATOMS: atom_id res chain seq x y z
N MET A 1 64.98 -38.87 35.40
CA MET A 1 66.36 -38.50 35.79
C MET A 1 66.61 -37.06 35.44
N GLN A 2 66.99 -36.32 36.53
CA GLN A 2 67.72 -35.04 36.63
C GLN A 2 67.21 -33.84 35.83
N LYS A 3 66.57 -32.89 36.47
CA LYS A 3 67.02 -31.78 37.37
C LYS A 3 68.08 -30.86 36.74
N GLY A 4 67.75 -29.59 36.68
CA GLY A 4 68.63 -28.48 36.49
C GLY A 4 67.94 -27.14 36.40
N LYS A 5 67.73 -26.45 37.53
CA LYS A 5 67.50 -25.02 37.74
C LYS A 5 68.85 -24.34 37.99
N PRO A 6 68.93 -23.06 38.22
CA PRO A 6 68.78 -21.84 37.39
C PRO A 6 70.04 -20.97 37.43
N ARG A 7 70.12 -19.91 36.66
CA ARG A 7 71.07 -18.80 37.00
C ARG A 7 70.50 -17.42 36.67
N MET A 8 70.31 -16.63 37.69
CA MET A 8 70.19 -15.16 37.66
C MET A 8 71.53 -14.50 37.36
N ILE A 9 71.57 -13.48 36.57
CA ILE A 9 72.62 -12.44 36.59
C ILE A 9 71.95 -11.07 36.47
N LYS A 10 72.49 -10.17 37.31
CA LYS A 10 72.07 -8.84 37.74
C LYS A 10 72.19 -7.77 36.65
N SER A 11 71.30 -6.82 36.75
CA SER A 11 71.36 -5.37 36.57
C SER A 11 72.61 -4.71 35.99
N GLN A 12 72.43 -3.85 35.02
CA GLN A 12 73.09 -2.53 34.96
C GLN A 12 72.16 -1.48 34.37
N ASN A 13 71.96 -0.45 35.15
CA ASN A 13 71.35 0.83 34.74
C ASN A 13 72.22 1.56 33.74
N LEU A 14 71.67 2.08 32.69
CA LEU A 14 72.28 3.25 32.01
C LEU A 14 71.17 4.23 31.61
N TYR A 15 71.31 5.43 32.22
CA TYR A 15 70.57 6.63 31.88
C TYR A 15 70.93 7.09 30.46
N ILE A 16 69.96 7.29 29.59
CA ILE A 16 70.08 8.16 28.43
C ILE A 16 68.84 9.03 28.31
N LYS A 17 69.12 10.29 28.15
CA LYS A 17 68.31 11.50 28.16
C LYS A 17 67.12 11.48 27.19
N ARG A 18 66.00 12.07 27.67
CA ARG A 18 64.82 12.51 26.93
C ARG A 18 65.24 13.43 25.75
N ILE A 19 64.72 13.13 24.59
CA ILE A 19 64.40 14.12 23.56
C ILE A 19 62.90 13.89 23.23
N LEU A 20 62.09 14.86 23.66
CA LEU A 20 60.69 14.96 23.23
C LEU A 20 60.68 15.40 21.75
N ASN A 21 60.22 14.54 20.89
CA ASN A 21 59.62 14.96 19.61
C ASN A 21 58.12 14.79 19.70
N SER A 22 57.44 15.92 19.85
CA SER A 22 55.99 16.02 19.75
C SER A 22 55.57 15.82 18.29
N ILE A 23 55.12 14.61 17.93
CA ILE A 23 54.38 14.40 16.69
C ILE A 23 52.91 14.68 17.02
N SER A 24 52.50 15.90 16.64
CA SER A 24 51.07 16.30 16.68
C SER A 24 50.33 15.52 15.60
N CYS A 25 49.66 14.47 16.02
CA CYS A 25 48.74 13.73 15.15
C CYS A 25 47.48 14.58 14.99
N ILE A 26 47.42 15.38 13.92
CA ILE A 26 46.19 16.07 13.50
C ILE A 26 45.26 15.00 12.94
N CYS A 27 44.37 14.47 13.79
CA CYS A 27 43.20 13.76 13.35
C CYS A 27 42.30 14.74 12.59
N LEU A 28 42.33 14.71 11.26
CA LEU A 28 41.28 15.30 10.44
C LEU A 28 40.01 14.55 10.75
N MET A 29 39.18 15.07 11.65
CA MET A 29 37.79 14.68 11.74
C MET A 29 37.07 15.25 10.51
N LEU A 30 36.92 14.43 9.47
CA LEU A 30 35.93 14.65 8.43
C LEU A 30 34.57 14.57 9.11
N PRO A 31 33.72 15.58 8.97
CA PRO A 31 32.35 15.45 9.44
C PRO A 31 31.71 14.29 8.63
N LEU A 32 31.35 13.18 9.29
CA LEU A 32 30.34 12.30 8.78
C LEU A 32 29.08 13.14 8.63
N THR A 33 28.84 13.68 7.45
CA THR A 33 27.50 14.10 7.06
C THR A 33 26.65 12.85 7.08
N SER A 34 25.95 12.63 8.17
CA SER A 34 24.81 11.77 8.23
C SER A 34 23.91 12.24 7.07
N LEU A 35 23.86 11.45 5.99
CA LEU A 35 22.75 11.48 5.08
C LEU A 35 21.54 11.10 5.95
N ALA A 36 20.88 12.11 6.52
CA ALA A 36 19.55 11.96 7.03
C ALA A 36 18.77 11.39 5.86
N SER A 37 18.39 10.10 5.96
CA SER A 37 17.29 9.60 5.17
C SER A 37 16.15 10.59 5.42
N GLN A 38 15.79 11.38 4.42
CA GLN A 38 14.51 12.07 4.47
C GLN A 38 13.49 10.94 4.67
N ASP A 39 12.91 10.87 5.85
CA ASP A 39 11.66 10.18 6.06
C ASP A 39 10.69 10.90 5.11
N LEU A 40 10.56 10.34 3.90
CA LEU A 40 9.51 10.74 2.99
C LEU A 40 8.23 10.50 3.78
N ASP A 41 7.46 11.55 4.02
CA ASP A 41 6.11 11.42 4.54
C ASP A 41 5.33 10.64 3.46
N THR A 42 5.35 9.31 3.60
CA THR A 42 4.76 8.37 2.65
C THR A 42 3.23 8.36 2.78
N ASP A 43 2.69 9.12 3.73
CA ASP A 43 1.28 9.11 4.08
C ASP A 43 0.42 9.96 3.12
N ALA A 44 1.00 10.90 2.38
CA ALA A 44 0.25 11.78 1.49
C ALA A 44 0.96 11.97 0.15
N ILE A 45 0.76 11.03 -0.77
CA ILE A 45 1.36 11.08 -2.12
C ILE A 45 0.55 11.99 -3.05
N PHE A 46 -0.75 12.13 -2.81
CA PHE A 46 -1.66 12.92 -3.63
C PHE A 46 -1.89 14.32 -3.07
N SER A 47 -2.65 15.12 -3.80
CA SER A 47 -3.05 16.45 -3.35
C SER A 47 -3.62 16.42 -1.93
N PRO A 48 -3.27 17.37 -1.06
CA PRO A 48 -3.87 17.46 0.29
C PRO A 48 -5.39 17.58 0.27
N ASN A 49 -5.96 18.07 -0.84
CA ASN A 49 -7.40 18.17 -1.04
C ASN A 49 -8.02 16.92 -1.68
N SER A 50 -7.23 15.87 -1.89
CA SER A 50 -7.72 14.61 -2.44
C SER A 50 -8.81 14.00 -1.57
N PHE A 51 -9.78 13.37 -2.23
CA PHE A 51 -10.81 12.59 -1.52
C PHE A 51 -10.21 11.52 -0.62
N TRP A 52 -9.01 11.03 -0.93
CA TRP A 52 -8.31 10.05 -0.10
C TRP A 52 -8.10 10.54 1.33
N TYR A 53 -7.80 11.82 1.52
CA TYR A 53 -7.45 12.40 2.82
C TYR A 53 -8.58 13.22 3.45
N THR A 54 -9.73 13.33 2.78
CA THR A 54 -10.86 14.12 3.25
C THR A 54 -11.73 13.32 4.22
N PRO A 55 -11.82 13.69 5.52
CA PRO A 55 -12.70 13.04 6.47
C PRO A 55 -14.17 13.19 6.09
N ILE A 56 -14.97 12.20 6.47
CA ILE A 56 -16.42 12.24 6.32
C ILE A 56 -17.00 12.95 7.55
N PRO A 57 -17.74 14.08 7.40
CA PRO A 57 -18.39 14.75 8.51
C PRO A 57 -19.36 13.82 9.25
N GLU A 58 -19.44 13.94 10.57
CA GLU A 58 -20.33 13.08 11.38
C GLU A 58 -21.78 13.13 10.90
N ASN A 59 -22.26 14.32 10.51
CA ASN A 59 -23.60 14.56 10.00
C ASN A 59 -23.76 14.37 8.48
N ALA A 60 -22.83 13.67 7.82
CA ALA A 60 -22.94 13.42 6.39
C ALA A 60 -24.25 12.72 6.04
N SER A 61 -24.92 13.19 4.98
CA SER A 61 -26.14 12.57 4.47
C SER A 61 -25.85 11.13 4.01
N LEU A 62 -26.79 10.25 4.27
CA LEU A 62 -26.68 8.85 3.84
C LEU A 62 -27.44 8.63 2.52
N ASN A 63 -27.01 7.62 1.78
CA ASN A 63 -27.72 7.12 0.62
C ASN A 63 -29.11 6.64 1.05
N SER A 64 -30.15 6.98 0.31
CA SER A 64 -31.53 6.50 0.59
C SER A 64 -31.64 4.97 0.59
N ASN A 65 -30.73 4.29 -0.14
CA ASN A 65 -30.63 2.83 -0.21
C ASN A 65 -29.64 2.23 0.79
N SER A 66 -29.08 3.03 1.72
CA SER A 66 -28.00 2.61 2.63
C SER A 66 -28.33 1.32 3.40
N ALA A 67 -29.53 1.21 3.94
CA ALA A 67 -29.96 0.02 4.68
C ALA A 67 -29.90 -1.28 3.81
N ASN A 68 -30.34 -1.19 2.56
CA ASN A 68 -30.31 -2.32 1.64
C ASN A 68 -28.85 -2.67 1.24
N TYR A 69 -27.99 -1.68 1.06
CA TYR A 69 -26.56 -1.92 0.80
C TYR A 69 -25.87 -2.59 1.98
N VAL A 70 -26.25 -2.27 3.22
CA VAL A 70 -25.77 -2.97 4.42
C VAL A 70 -26.17 -4.45 4.35
N GLN A 71 -27.42 -4.76 4.03
CA GLN A 71 -27.91 -6.13 3.91
C GLN A 71 -27.18 -6.88 2.79
N GLU A 72 -26.95 -6.21 1.65
CA GLU A 72 -26.20 -6.81 0.53
C GLU A 72 -24.73 -7.08 0.92
N PHE A 73 -24.07 -6.15 1.63
CA PHE A 73 -22.73 -6.37 2.15
C PHE A 73 -22.67 -7.58 3.10
N LEU A 74 -23.61 -7.67 4.05
CA LEU A 74 -23.71 -8.79 4.99
C LEU A 74 -24.00 -10.11 4.28
N ARG A 75 -24.89 -10.09 3.25
CA ARG A 75 -25.15 -11.25 2.40
C ARG A 75 -23.87 -11.74 1.75
N GLN A 76 -23.10 -10.85 1.13
CA GLN A 76 -21.83 -11.20 0.49
C GLN A 76 -20.83 -11.74 1.51
N LYS A 77 -20.65 -11.05 2.63
CA LYS A 77 -19.75 -11.48 3.70
C LYS A 77 -20.09 -12.92 4.16
N ASN A 78 -21.36 -13.19 4.42
CA ASN A 78 -21.79 -14.50 4.93
C ASN A 78 -21.69 -15.60 3.86
N ARG A 79 -21.98 -15.28 2.59
CA ARG A 79 -21.90 -16.21 1.47
C ARG A 79 -20.45 -16.55 1.10
N TYR A 80 -19.55 -15.57 1.15
CA TYR A 80 -18.17 -15.69 0.74
C TYR A 80 -17.24 -15.64 1.97
N TYR A 81 -16.94 -16.82 2.52
CA TYR A 81 -16.01 -17.08 3.61
C TYR A 81 -16.40 -16.59 5.01
N GLY A 82 -17.50 -15.87 5.20
CA GLY A 82 -17.98 -15.44 6.53
C GLY A 82 -17.18 -14.29 7.18
N ASN A 83 -16.15 -13.79 6.53
CA ASN A 83 -15.29 -12.72 7.06
C ASN A 83 -14.94 -11.67 5.99
N VAL A 84 -14.27 -10.61 6.42
CA VAL A 84 -13.57 -9.65 5.57
C VAL A 84 -12.07 -9.85 5.82
N THR A 85 -11.31 -10.16 4.77
CA THR A 85 -9.88 -10.46 4.90
C THR A 85 -9.01 -9.22 4.62
N ILE A 86 -7.76 -9.28 5.06
CA ILE A 86 -6.72 -8.32 4.65
C ILE A 86 -5.74 -9.08 3.77
N ASN A 87 -5.69 -8.74 2.48
CA ASN A 87 -4.71 -9.30 1.57
C ASN A 87 -3.33 -8.69 1.86
N LEU A 88 -2.30 -9.54 1.91
CA LEU A 88 -0.91 -9.15 2.20
C LEU A 88 0.04 -9.51 1.06
N THR A 89 0.16 -10.80 0.73
CA THR A 89 1.18 -11.32 -0.20
C THR A 89 0.67 -11.51 -1.60
N SER A 90 -0.62 -11.81 -1.74
CA SER A 90 -1.32 -11.96 -3.02
C SER A 90 -2.40 -10.89 -3.11
N TYR A 91 -2.61 -10.35 -4.29
CA TYR A 91 -3.64 -9.34 -4.54
C TYR A 91 -3.48 -8.07 -3.68
N ALA A 92 -2.23 -7.73 -3.37
CA ALA A 92 -1.85 -6.53 -2.62
C ALA A 92 -0.52 -6.03 -3.18
N SER A 93 -0.45 -4.78 -3.61
CA SER A 93 0.70 -4.27 -4.34
C SER A 93 1.90 -4.01 -3.42
N PRO A 94 3.10 -4.50 -3.74
CA PRO A 94 4.31 -3.97 -3.17
C PRO A 94 4.54 -2.55 -3.73
N VAL A 95 5.01 -1.66 -2.87
CA VAL A 95 5.34 -0.29 -3.24
C VAL A 95 6.84 -0.08 -3.11
N TYR A 96 7.46 0.39 -4.17
CA TYR A 96 8.89 0.72 -4.20
C TYR A 96 9.07 2.22 -4.34
N TYR A 97 9.59 2.84 -3.29
CA TYR A 97 10.03 4.23 -3.31
C TYR A 97 11.44 4.29 -3.88
N VAL A 98 11.62 5.00 -4.98
CA VAL A 98 12.84 4.96 -5.76
C VAL A 98 13.51 6.33 -5.88
N SER A 99 14.83 6.34 -5.94
CA SER A 99 15.65 7.54 -6.09
C SER A 99 15.78 7.98 -7.56
N ALA A 100 16.36 9.15 -7.79
CA ALA A 100 16.55 9.71 -9.14
C ALA A 100 17.50 8.88 -10.01
N ASP A 101 18.45 8.20 -9.40
CA ASP A 101 19.49 7.38 -10.02
C ASP A 101 19.07 5.92 -10.24
N THR A 102 17.84 5.54 -9.85
CA THR A 102 17.31 4.20 -10.13
C THR A 102 17.30 3.93 -11.64
N PRO A 103 17.90 2.81 -12.11
CA PRO A 103 17.92 2.48 -13.52
C PRO A 103 16.53 2.44 -14.14
N LYS A 104 16.40 3.03 -15.32
CA LYS A 104 15.14 3.09 -16.05
C LYS A 104 15.08 2.00 -17.09
N VAL A 105 13.92 1.37 -17.20
CA VAL A 105 13.64 0.32 -18.16
C VAL A 105 12.30 0.58 -18.87
N ASN A 106 12.16 0.04 -20.06
CA ASN A 106 10.89 0.03 -20.77
C ASN A 106 10.17 -1.26 -20.43
N VAL A 107 8.97 -1.14 -19.86
CA VAL A 107 8.09 -2.27 -19.60
C VAL A 107 7.34 -2.60 -20.89
N LYS A 108 7.36 -3.86 -21.32
CA LYS A 108 6.62 -4.28 -22.50
C LYS A 108 5.19 -4.63 -22.14
N GLU A 109 4.24 -4.15 -22.93
CA GLU A 109 2.88 -4.68 -22.88
C GLU A 109 2.88 -6.14 -23.34
N TRP A 110 2.12 -6.99 -22.67
CA TRP A 110 1.86 -8.36 -23.11
C TRP A 110 0.39 -8.69 -23.04
N ASP A 111 -0.12 -9.39 -24.04
CA ASP A 111 -1.54 -9.71 -24.20
C ASP A 111 -1.95 -10.86 -23.27
N CYS A 112 -2.09 -10.57 -21.97
CA CYS A 112 -2.50 -11.54 -20.96
C CYS A 112 -3.96 -11.97 -21.09
N GLN A 113 -4.78 -11.16 -21.76
CA GLN A 113 -6.21 -11.39 -21.95
C GLN A 113 -6.56 -11.97 -23.33
N HIS A 114 -5.55 -12.20 -24.17
CA HIS A 114 -5.71 -12.72 -25.54
C HIS A 114 -6.65 -11.87 -26.42
N LYS A 115 -6.58 -10.55 -26.24
CA LYS A 115 -7.39 -9.59 -27.01
C LYS A 115 -6.71 -9.10 -28.30
N GLY A 116 -5.44 -9.37 -28.44
CA GLY A 116 -4.63 -8.95 -29.59
C GLY A 116 -4.45 -7.44 -29.73
N LEU A 117 -4.88 -6.66 -28.75
CA LEU A 117 -4.83 -5.21 -28.77
C LEU A 117 -3.55 -4.72 -28.10
N ARG A 118 -2.92 -3.72 -28.73
CA ARG A 118 -1.87 -2.92 -28.13
C ARG A 118 -2.37 -1.51 -27.97
N ASP A 119 -2.28 -1.00 -26.75
CA ASP A 119 -2.62 0.36 -26.44
C ASP A 119 -1.37 1.25 -26.55
N LYS A 120 -1.39 2.19 -27.51
CA LYS A 120 -0.25 3.09 -27.73
C LYS A 120 0.00 4.02 -26.56
N GLU A 121 -1.06 4.48 -25.91
CA GLU A 121 -0.97 5.36 -24.74
C GLU A 121 -0.41 4.60 -23.53
N LEU A 122 -0.77 3.31 -23.38
CA LEU A 122 -0.18 2.45 -22.37
C LEU A 122 1.33 2.29 -22.57
N ALA A 123 1.79 2.17 -23.81
CA ALA A 123 3.22 2.10 -24.11
C ALA A 123 3.98 3.36 -23.65
N GLU A 124 3.38 4.54 -23.74
CA GLU A 124 3.94 5.78 -23.20
C GLU A 124 4.00 5.78 -21.67
N HIS A 125 3.01 5.16 -21.02
CA HIS A 125 3.02 4.98 -19.56
C HIS A 125 4.13 4.04 -19.09
N PHE A 126 4.51 3.09 -19.92
CA PHE A 126 5.49 2.04 -19.62
C PHE A 126 6.92 2.38 -20.05
N ASP A 127 7.11 3.56 -20.63
CA ASP A 127 8.44 4.03 -21.03
C ASP A 127 9.23 4.62 -19.85
N GLN A 128 10.53 4.32 -19.81
CA GLN A 128 11.49 4.87 -18.84
C GLN A 128 11.05 4.72 -17.36
N VAL A 129 10.56 3.54 -16.98
CA VAL A 129 10.12 3.24 -15.62
C VAL A 129 11.34 2.93 -14.73
N PRO A 130 11.50 3.61 -13.58
CA PRO A 130 12.61 3.37 -12.66
C PRO A 130 12.33 2.13 -11.80
N ILE A 131 12.72 0.94 -12.26
CA ILE A 131 12.50 -0.32 -11.55
C ILE A 131 13.78 -0.79 -10.89
N PRO A 132 13.86 -0.87 -9.54
CA PRO A 132 15.04 -1.36 -8.87
C PRO A 132 15.20 -2.88 -9.07
N ASP A 133 16.44 -3.36 -9.11
CA ASP A 133 16.75 -4.76 -9.40
C ASP A 133 16.14 -5.75 -8.40
N TYR A 134 15.94 -5.31 -7.17
CA TYR A 134 15.32 -6.10 -6.09
C TYR A 134 13.78 -6.14 -6.17
N ALA A 135 13.16 -5.38 -7.08
CA ALA A 135 11.70 -5.34 -7.17
C ALA A 135 11.10 -6.72 -7.51
N LYS A 136 10.01 -7.03 -6.85
CA LYS A 136 9.22 -8.25 -7.06
C LYS A 136 7.75 -7.86 -7.11
N PRO A 137 6.99 -8.29 -8.11
CA PRO A 137 5.53 -8.10 -8.10
C PRO A 137 4.88 -8.96 -7.02
N ALA A 138 3.65 -8.64 -6.66
CA ALA A 138 2.85 -9.42 -5.73
C ALA A 138 2.72 -10.87 -6.20
N LYS A 139 2.48 -11.76 -5.25
CA LYS A 139 2.03 -13.13 -5.56
C LYS A 139 0.57 -13.11 -6.01
N GLY A 140 0.15 -14.22 -6.61
CA GLY A 140 -1.22 -14.36 -7.17
C GLY A 140 -1.26 -14.04 -8.66
N THR A 141 -2.45 -14.15 -9.23
CA THR A 141 -2.65 -13.98 -10.69
C THR A 141 -2.56 -12.53 -11.15
N ASP A 142 -2.80 -11.58 -10.24
CA ASP A 142 -2.80 -10.16 -10.57
C ASP A 142 -1.41 -9.55 -10.54
N ALA A 143 -0.47 -10.15 -9.82
CA ALA A 143 0.96 -9.81 -9.82
C ALA A 143 1.20 -8.29 -9.87
N GLU A 144 0.52 -7.54 -9.00
CA GLU A 144 0.57 -6.08 -8.95
C GLU A 144 1.94 -5.58 -8.50
N MET A 145 2.30 -4.38 -8.92
CA MET A 145 3.48 -3.67 -8.45
C MET A 145 3.28 -2.16 -8.59
N SER A 146 3.65 -1.41 -7.57
CA SER A 146 3.62 0.05 -7.58
C SER A 146 5.03 0.61 -7.38
N ILE A 147 5.34 1.70 -8.09
CA ILE A 147 6.61 2.41 -8.01
C ILE A 147 6.31 3.90 -7.86
N TYR A 148 6.91 4.54 -6.86
CA TYR A 148 6.82 5.97 -6.70
C TYR A 148 8.21 6.61 -6.68
N GLN A 149 8.41 7.58 -7.55
CA GLN A 149 9.63 8.39 -7.61
C GLN A 149 9.32 9.82 -7.18
N ALA A 150 9.69 10.17 -5.95
CA ALA A 150 9.41 11.48 -5.37
C ALA A 150 10.12 12.62 -6.13
N THR A 151 11.32 12.39 -6.64
CA THR A 151 12.11 13.41 -7.38
C THR A 151 11.45 13.86 -8.69
N THR A 152 10.62 13.01 -9.28
CA THR A 152 9.84 13.35 -10.50
C THR A 152 8.35 13.42 -10.19
N ASP A 153 7.97 13.24 -8.94
CA ASP A 153 6.58 13.23 -8.48
C ASP A 153 5.69 12.34 -9.36
N THR A 154 6.16 11.11 -9.60
CA THR A 154 5.52 10.19 -10.55
C THR A 154 5.26 8.84 -9.91
N LEU A 155 4.03 8.36 -10.07
CA LEU A 155 3.57 7.04 -9.68
C LEU A 155 3.37 6.17 -10.91
N TRP A 156 3.83 4.94 -10.85
CA TRP A 156 3.49 3.87 -11.78
C TRP A 156 2.85 2.73 -11.02
N GLU A 157 1.80 2.15 -11.59
CA GLU A 157 1.21 0.91 -11.11
C GLU A 157 1.02 -0.07 -12.26
N PHE A 158 1.24 -1.35 -11.99
CA PHE A 158 1.22 -2.43 -12.96
C PHE A 158 0.33 -3.56 -12.50
N TRP A 159 -0.44 -4.12 -13.43
CA TRP A 159 -1.22 -5.32 -13.26
C TRP A 159 -0.66 -6.45 -14.12
N ASN A 160 -0.59 -7.64 -13.55
CA ASN A 160 -0.09 -8.86 -14.14
C ASN A 160 1.35 -8.67 -14.68
N MET A 161 2.21 -8.19 -13.74
CA MET A 161 3.61 -7.89 -14.04
C MET A 161 4.48 -9.12 -13.89
N ARG A 162 5.43 -9.28 -14.82
CA ARG A 162 6.37 -10.41 -14.82
C ARG A 162 7.71 -9.99 -15.39
N LYS A 163 8.74 -10.78 -15.12
CA LYS A 163 10.06 -10.65 -15.76
C LYS A 163 10.33 -11.89 -16.60
N VAL A 164 10.53 -11.70 -17.90
CA VAL A 164 10.78 -12.78 -18.87
C VAL A 164 12.07 -12.46 -19.60
N ASP A 165 13.04 -13.37 -19.57
CA ASP A 165 14.37 -13.21 -20.21
C ASP A 165 15.02 -11.85 -19.88
N GLY A 166 14.96 -11.48 -18.59
CA GLY A 166 15.51 -10.22 -18.09
C GLY A 166 14.67 -8.97 -18.39
N SER A 167 13.62 -9.06 -19.22
CA SER A 167 12.76 -7.95 -19.59
C SER A 167 11.48 -7.91 -18.75
N TRP A 168 11.10 -6.73 -18.29
CA TRP A 168 9.83 -6.51 -17.61
C TRP A 168 8.67 -6.43 -18.60
N GLN A 169 7.56 -7.06 -18.24
CA GLN A 169 6.31 -7.06 -18.98
C GLN A 169 5.14 -6.86 -18.02
N ALA A 170 4.13 -6.10 -18.44
CA ALA A 170 2.88 -5.96 -17.72
C ALA A 170 1.68 -6.03 -18.69
N CYS A 171 0.56 -6.56 -18.21
CA CYS A 171 -0.64 -6.64 -19.05
C CYS A 171 -1.37 -5.30 -19.12
N TRP A 172 -1.44 -4.60 -18.01
CA TRP A 172 -2.08 -3.30 -17.87
C TRP A 172 -1.40 -2.48 -16.76
N GLY A 173 -1.78 -1.22 -16.64
CA GLY A 173 -1.26 -0.33 -15.62
C GLY A 173 -1.50 1.12 -15.91
N GLY A 174 -0.66 1.98 -15.35
CA GLY A 174 -0.74 3.41 -15.58
C GLY A 174 0.44 4.18 -15.00
N ARG A 175 0.63 5.39 -15.48
CA ARG A 175 1.56 6.39 -14.96
C ARG A 175 0.79 7.64 -14.57
N LEU A 176 0.99 8.11 -13.34
CA LEU A 176 0.43 9.36 -12.86
C LEU A 176 1.58 10.34 -12.58
N LYS A 177 1.69 11.38 -13.41
CA LYS A 177 2.64 12.48 -13.22
C LYS A 177 2.04 13.55 -12.30
N ASN A 178 2.92 14.29 -11.59
CA ASN A 178 2.53 15.30 -10.62
C ASN A 178 1.54 14.74 -9.59
N ALA A 179 1.88 13.58 -9.04
CA ALA A 179 1.01 12.86 -8.11
C ALA A 179 0.58 13.75 -6.92
N SER A 180 1.50 14.54 -6.36
CA SER A 180 1.23 15.47 -5.25
C SER A 180 0.22 16.59 -5.57
N LYS A 181 -0.10 16.78 -6.84
CA LYS A 181 -1.11 17.76 -7.32
C LYS A 181 -2.37 17.09 -7.88
N ASN A 182 -2.39 15.75 -7.91
CA ASN A 182 -3.48 14.96 -8.45
C ASN A 182 -4.45 14.53 -7.34
N GLU A 183 -5.73 14.35 -7.69
CA GLU A 183 -6.74 13.82 -6.76
C GLU A 183 -6.50 12.35 -6.38
N GLY A 184 -5.51 11.69 -6.98
CA GLY A 184 -5.21 10.29 -6.74
C GLY A 184 -6.14 9.35 -7.50
N VAL A 185 -6.36 9.65 -8.78
CA VAL A 185 -7.10 8.80 -9.72
C VAL A 185 -6.35 8.79 -11.04
N PHE A 186 -6.15 7.63 -11.65
CA PHE A 186 -5.58 7.53 -12.98
C PHE A 186 -6.55 8.08 -14.03
N ASN A 187 -6.01 8.72 -15.06
CA ASN A 187 -6.81 9.22 -16.16
C ASN A 187 -7.41 8.05 -16.98
N HIS A 188 -8.56 8.28 -17.56
CA HIS A 188 -9.25 7.33 -18.43
C HIS A 188 -9.40 5.93 -17.80
N SER A 189 -8.98 4.89 -18.52
CA SER A 189 -9.05 3.49 -18.11
C SER A 189 -7.76 2.96 -17.50
N PHE A 190 -6.75 3.82 -17.26
CA PHE A 190 -5.47 3.40 -16.71
C PHE A 190 -5.53 3.08 -15.21
N GLY A 191 -4.45 2.50 -14.70
CA GLY A 191 -4.36 2.01 -13.33
C GLY A 191 -4.63 0.52 -13.22
N THR A 192 -4.44 -0.02 -12.03
CA THR A 192 -4.48 -1.47 -11.77
C THR A 192 -5.78 -1.95 -11.18
N THR A 193 -6.53 -1.10 -10.49
CA THR A 193 -7.86 -1.45 -9.99
C THR A 193 -8.92 -1.36 -11.10
N ALA A 194 -10.04 -2.02 -10.92
CA ALA A 194 -11.18 -1.93 -11.82
C ALA A 194 -11.72 -0.49 -11.96
N THR A 195 -11.43 0.38 -11.00
CA THR A 195 -11.98 1.73 -10.88
C THR A 195 -11.03 2.85 -11.30
N SER A 196 -9.81 2.56 -11.73
CA SER A 196 -8.71 3.51 -11.93
C SER A 196 -8.22 4.20 -10.65
N LEU A 197 -8.60 3.72 -9.49
CA LEU A 197 -8.09 4.16 -8.20
C LEU A 197 -6.74 3.48 -7.92
N PRO A 198 -5.69 4.21 -7.55
CA PRO A 198 -4.38 3.61 -7.30
C PRO A 198 -4.37 2.80 -6.00
N PHE A 199 -3.67 1.67 -6.00
CA PHE A 199 -3.48 0.85 -4.80
C PHE A 199 -2.80 1.64 -3.68
N ILE A 200 -1.78 2.40 -4.02
CA ILE A 200 -1.03 3.19 -3.03
C ILE A 200 -1.92 4.19 -2.27
N GLY A 201 -3.05 4.60 -2.84
CA GLY A 201 -3.98 5.53 -2.20
C GLY A 201 -4.86 4.89 -1.13
N GLY A 202 -5.18 3.61 -1.26
CA GLY A 202 -6.15 2.94 -0.38
C GLY A 202 -5.63 1.68 0.32
N GLN A 203 -4.37 1.27 0.08
CA GLN A 203 -3.71 0.21 0.84
C GLN A 203 -3.27 0.73 2.22
N ILE A 204 -3.39 -0.13 3.22
CA ILE A 204 -2.95 0.13 4.59
C ILE A 204 -1.45 -0.16 4.67
N THR A 205 -0.65 0.74 5.20
CA THR A 205 0.79 0.54 5.39
C THR A 205 1.13 -0.01 6.78
N ALA A 206 2.28 -0.66 6.90
CA ALA A 206 2.74 -1.12 8.21
C ALA A 206 3.13 0.05 9.12
N GLU A 207 3.60 1.16 8.54
CA GLU A 207 3.94 2.39 9.24
C GLU A 207 2.70 3.00 9.92
N GLU A 208 1.56 3.04 9.23
CA GLU A 208 0.29 3.50 9.81
C GLU A 208 -0.18 2.62 10.95
N LEU A 209 -0.09 1.31 10.77
CA LEU A 209 -0.46 0.35 11.82
C LEU A 209 0.45 0.47 13.05
N ASN A 210 1.76 0.65 12.86
CA ASN A 210 2.70 0.88 13.95
C ASN A 210 2.47 2.22 14.67
N ARG A 211 2.10 3.26 13.93
CA ARG A 211 1.75 4.58 14.48
C ARG A 211 0.40 4.57 15.21
N GLY A 212 -0.45 3.58 14.89
CA GLY A 212 -1.79 3.45 15.47
C GLY A 212 -2.87 4.31 14.80
N GLU A 213 -2.61 4.88 13.63
CA GLU A 213 -3.55 5.74 12.90
C GLU A 213 -3.41 5.60 11.39
N ILE A 214 -4.55 5.49 10.69
CA ILE A 214 -4.67 5.55 9.23
C ILE A 214 -5.39 6.85 8.89
N LYS A 215 -4.80 7.66 8.01
CA LYS A 215 -5.28 9.01 7.66
C LYS A 215 -5.83 9.12 6.25
N HIS A 216 -6.37 8.05 5.71
CA HIS A 216 -6.93 8.03 4.36
C HIS A 216 -8.14 7.09 4.26
N VAL A 217 -8.87 7.23 3.16
CA VAL A 217 -9.94 6.30 2.75
C VAL A 217 -9.36 4.94 2.47
N ILE A 218 -9.95 3.89 2.99
CA ILE A 218 -9.49 2.52 2.79
C ILE A 218 -10.16 1.91 1.54
N GLY A 219 -9.36 1.37 0.64
CA GLY A 219 -9.88 0.63 -0.50
C GLY A 219 -10.42 -0.74 -0.08
N ILE A 220 -11.61 -1.10 -0.59
CA ILE A 220 -12.23 -2.40 -0.33
C ILE A 220 -12.69 -3.03 -1.63
N ALA A 221 -12.41 -4.33 -1.79
CA ALA A 221 -12.94 -5.12 -2.89
C ALA A 221 -14.17 -5.92 -2.43
N LEU A 222 -15.18 -5.99 -3.30
CA LEU A 222 -16.40 -6.77 -3.09
C LEU A 222 -16.46 -7.93 -4.08
N VAL A 223 -17.38 -8.88 -3.88
CA VAL A 223 -17.54 -10.03 -4.78
C VAL A 223 -18.58 -9.72 -5.84
N ASP A 224 -19.75 -9.31 -5.42
CA ASP A 224 -20.89 -9.01 -6.27
C ASP A 224 -21.12 -7.50 -6.31
N VAL A 225 -20.66 -6.84 -7.36
CA VAL A 225 -20.84 -5.39 -7.56
C VAL A 225 -21.89 -5.10 -8.64
N GLU A 226 -22.33 -3.86 -8.74
CA GLU A 226 -23.31 -3.43 -9.75
C GLU A 226 -22.70 -3.49 -11.16
N THR A 227 -23.52 -3.43 -12.19
CA THR A 227 -23.07 -3.52 -13.58
C THR A 227 -22.09 -2.39 -13.94
N PHE A 228 -21.14 -2.66 -14.81
CA PHE A 228 -20.04 -1.75 -15.20
C PHE A 228 -20.52 -0.36 -15.66
N SER A 229 -21.73 -0.20 -16.13
CA SER A 229 -22.30 1.09 -16.54
C SER A 229 -22.79 1.96 -15.37
N ILE A 230 -22.86 1.40 -14.14
CA ILE A 230 -23.33 2.07 -12.93
C ILE A 230 -22.22 2.06 -11.89
N PHE A 231 -21.53 3.17 -11.76
CA PHE A 231 -20.48 3.35 -10.76
C PHE A 231 -20.54 4.77 -10.17
N SER A 232 -19.87 4.97 -9.08
CA SER A 232 -19.84 6.26 -8.33
C SER A 232 -18.47 6.92 -8.48
N TRP A 233 -18.44 8.24 -8.53
CA TRP A 233 -17.21 8.96 -8.24
C TRP A 233 -16.66 8.51 -6.87
N PRO A 234 -15.35 8.33 -6.70
CA PRO A 234 -14.23 8.73 -7.55
C PRO A 234 -13.82 7.73 -8.65
N ALA A 235 -14.53 6.62 -8.82
CA ALA A 235 -14.22 5.70 -9.91
C ALA A 235 -14.39 6.37 -11.28
N HIS A 236 -13.50 6.05 -12.23
CA HIS A 236 -13.59 6.47 -13.63
C HIS A 236 -14.12 5.36 -14.54
N ARG A 237 -14.14 4.12 -14.04
CA ARG A 237 -14.65 2.93 -14.72
C ARG A 237 -15.08 1.89 -13.70
N SER A 238 -15.62 0.79 -14.20
CA SER A 238 -16.00 -0.38 -13.40
C SER A 238 -15.86 -1.65 -14.25
N ASP A 239 -15.57 -2.78 -13.63
CA ASP A 239 -15.65 -4.11 -14.24
C ASP A 239 -16.84 -4.94 -13.72
N GLY A 240 -17.77 -4.27 -13.06
CA GLY A 240 -18.94 -4.87 -12.46
C GLY A 240 -19.80 -5.67 -13.45
N TRP A 241 -20.38 -6.74 -12.96
CA TRP A 241 -21.21 -7.64 -13.77
C TRP A 241 -22.47 -8.06 -13.03
N ASN A 242 -23.61 -7.52 -13.44
CA ASN A 242 -24.93 -7.82 -12.87
C ASN A 242 -25.97 -8.08 -13.97
N PRO A 243 -25.79 -9.13 -14.80
CA PRO A 243 -26.66 -9.37 -15.99
C PRO A 243 -28.10 -9.74 -15.64
N LYS A 244 -28.35 -10.17 -14.40
CA LYS A 244 -29.67 -10.51 -13.89
C LYS A 244 -30.37 -9.33 -13.20
N HIS A 245 -29.76 -8.17 -13.20
CA HIS A 245 -30.26 -6.98 -12.52
C HIS A 245 -30.71 -7.25 -11.07
N VAL A 246 -29.89 -8.02 -10.34
CA VAL A 246 -30.13 -8.30 -8.92
C VAL A 246 -30.11 -6.94 -8.19
N PRO A 247 -31.20 -6.60 -7.47
CA PRO A 247 -31.31 -5.29 -6.85
C PRO A 247 -30.28 -5.10 -5.73
N ASN A 248 -29.95 -3.84 -5.45
CA ASN A 248 -29.10 -3.41 -4.34
C ASN A 248 -27.64 -3.91 -4.44
N ARG A 249 -27.16 -4.29 -5.62
CA ARG A 249 -25.73 -4.48 -5.83
C ARG A 249 -25.02 -3.16 -5.55
N ILE A 250 -23.92 -3.24 -4.82
CA ILE A 250 -23.14 -2.06 -4.42
C ILE A 250 -22.29 -1.62 -5.60
N PRO A 251 -22.42 -0.38 -6.11
CA PRO A 251 -21.60 0.12 -7.21
C PRO A 251 -20.12 0.28 -6.81
N GLU A 252 -19.23 0.03 -7.74
CA GLU A 252 -17.83 0.43 -7.58
C GLU A 252 -17.72 1.97 -7.52
N GLY A 253 -16.72 2.47 -6.82
CA GLY A 253 -16.56 3.88 -6.49
C GLY A 253 -17.44 4.36 -5.32
N LEU A 254 -18.48 3.62 -4.93
CA LEU A 254 -19.34 4.05 -3.84
C LEU A 254 -18.58 4.08 -2.52
N ARG A 255 -18.70 5.22 -1.82
CA ARG A 255 -18.10 5.42 -0.51
C ARG A 255 -19.07 5.05 0.61
N PHE A 256 -18.52 4.52 1.69
CA PHE A 256 -19.28 4.21 2.89
C PHE A 256 -18.36 4.25 4.12
N ARG A 257 -18.94 4.32 5.29
CA ARG A 257 -18.19 4.37 6.55
C ARG A 257 -18.77 3.42 7.59
N LEU A 258 -18.05 3.19 8.66
CA LEU A 258 -18.59 2.68 9.89
C LEU A 258 -19.28 3.83 10.66
N ASP A 259 -20.41 3.54 11.31
CA ASP A 259 -21.15 4.53 12.10
C ASP A 259 -20.21 5.21 13.11
N PRO A 260 -20.05 6.55 13.07
CA PRO A 260 -19.13 7.28 13.95
C PRO A 260 -19.53 7.26 15.42
N SER A 261 -20.79 6.92 15.74
CA SER A 261 -21.26 6.86 17.13
C SER A 261 -20.78 5.65 17.92
N ILE A 262 -20.18 4.65 17.25
CA ILE A 262 -19.74 3.41 17.89
C ILE A 262 -18.44 3.65 18.67
N ASN A 263 -18.44 3.26 19.95
CA ASN A 263 -17.23 3.23 20.76
C ASN A 263 -16.34 2.04 20.37
N ILE A 264 -15.38 2.27 19.46
CA ILE A 264 -14.47 1.25 18.97
C ILE A 264 -13.59 0.65 20.08
N ASP A 265 -13.19 1.47 21.06
CA ASP A 265 -12.29 1.01 22.13
C ASP A 265 -12.97 -0.04 23.02
N GLY A 266 -14.28 0.00 23.14
CA GLY A 266 -15.09 -0.98 23.87
C GLY A 266 -15.30 -2.32 23.16
N LEU A 267 -14.96 -2.43 21.87
CA LEU A 267 -15.20 -3.65 21.11
C LEU A 267 -14.12 -4.73 21.39
N LYS A 268 -14.55 -5.99 21.36
CA LYS A 268 -13.64 -7.16 21.41
C LYS A 268 -13.05 -7.39 20.01
N MET A 269 -12.01 -6.66 19.69
CA MET A 269 -11.32 -6.73 18.40
C MET A 269 -9.81 -6.79 18.60
N HIS A 270 -9.13 -7.32 17.58
CA HIS A 270 -7.67 -7.21 17.48
C HIS A 270 -7.24 -5.72 17.50
N PRO A 271 -6.12 -5.33 18.16
CA PRO A 271 -5.69 -3.92 18.18
C PRO A 271 -5.59 -3.29 16.80
N ILE A 272 -5.02 -4.00 15.82
CA ILE A 272 -4.96 -3.56 14.41
C ILE A 272 -6.37 -3.39 13.82
N GLY A 273 -7.30 -4.29 14.14
CA GLY A 273 -8.70 -4.16 13.71
C GLY A 273 -9.35 -2.89 14.24
N LYS A 274 -9.03 -2.46 15.48
CA LYS A 274 -9.52 -1.20 16.04
C LYS A 274 -8.96 0.03 15.32
N ILE A 275 -7.68 0.00 14.94
CA ILE A 275 -7.07 1.09 14.14
C ILE A 275 -7.82 1.25 12.81
N ILE A 276 -8.06 0.12 12.11
CA ILE A 276 -8.82 0.10 10.86
C ILE A 276 -10.26 0.58 11.07
N ALA A 277 -10.92 0.17 12.15
CA ALA A 277 -12.29 0.59 12.47
C ALA A 277 -12.39 2.11 12.73
N LYS A 278 -11.43 2.70 13.42
CA LYS A 278 -11.37 4.16 13.63
C LYS A 278 -11.19 4.93 12.32
N ALA A 279 -10.33 4.42 11.44
CA ALA A 279 -10.18 5.00 10.10
C ALA A 279 -11.46 4.84 9.27
N ALA A 280 -12.13 3.69 9.37
CA ALA A 280 -13.40 3.45 8.72
C ALA A 280 -14.53 4.38 9.20
N GLN A 281 -14.50 4.86 10.45
CA GLN A 281 -15.41 5.89 10.93
C GLN A 281 -15.09 7.26 10.34
N LYS A 282 -13.79 7.63 10.32
CA LYS A 282 -13.35 8.98 9.97
C LYS A 282 -13.26 9.22 8.46
N TYR A 283 -12.66 8.28 7.75
CA TYR A 283 -12.40 8.40 6.30
C TYR A 283 -13.27 7.45 5.47
N GLY A 284 -13.71 6.34 6.07
CA GLY A 284 -14.55 5.35 5.42
C GLY A 284 -13.79 4.45 4.45
N PHE A 285 -14.57 3.78 3.63
CA PHE A 285 -14.14 2.88 2.55
C PHE A 285 -14.57 3.41 1.19
N VAL A 286 -13.86 2.98 0.15
CA VAL A 286 -14.29 3.12 -1.24
C VAL A 286 -14.25 1.74 -1.91
N VAL A 287 -15.31 1.37 -2.61
CA VAL A 287 -15.32 0.14 -3.41
C VAL A 287 -14.47 0.36 -4.64
N TRP A 288 -13.30 -0.27 -4.71
CA TRP A 288 -12.32 0.00 -5.77
C TRP A 288 -12.08 -1.15 -6.74
N ASP A 289 -12.61 -2.33 -6.42
CA ASP A 289 -12.32 -3.52 -7.21
C ASP A 289 -13.33 -4.63 -6.92
N LYS A 290 -13.36 -5.61 -7.78
CA LYS A 290 -14.06 -6.88 -7.60
C LYS A 290 -13.07 -8.00 -7.26
N ALA A 291 -13.43 -8.88 -6.33
CA ALA A 291 -12.57 -9.97 -5.89
C ALA A 291 -13.36 -11.25 -5.56
N GLY A 292 -12.66 -12.35 -5.30
CA GLY A 292 -13.29 -13.60 -4.87
C GLY A 292 -13.79 -13.61 -3.41
N ALA A 293 -13.39 -12.62 -2.61
CA ALA A 293 -13.79 -12.40 -1.23
C ALA A 293 -13.87 -10.91 -0.93
N ILE A 294 -14.65 -10.51 0.07
CA ILE A 294 -14.58 -9.12 0.56
C ILE A 294 -13.21 -8.93 1.21
N SER A 295 -12.45 -7.97 0.72
CA SER A 295 -11.07 -7.79 1.17
C SER A 295 -10.62 -6.34 1.20
N LEU A 296 -9.85 -6.02 2.23
CA LEU A 296 -8.94 -4.88 2.27
C LEU A 296 -7.57 -5.31 1.75
N ARG A 297 -6.70 -4.37 1.47
CA ARG A 297 -5.32 -4.65 1.10
C ARG A 297 -4.37 -3.88 2.02
N ALA A 298 -3.37 -4.57 2.55
CA ALA A 298 -2.23 -3.92 3.16
C ALA A 298 -1.04 -3.98 2.21
N GLN A 299 -0.14 -3.02 2.32
CA GLN A 299 1.05 -2.94 1.48
C GLN A 299 1.84 -4.25 1.57
N ASN A 300 2.15 -4.83 0.41
CA ASN A 300 2.74 -6.16 0.34
C ASN A 300 4.10 -6.22 1.06
N PRO A 301 4.37 -7.29 1.85
CA PRO A 301 5.65 -7.48 2.54
C PRO A 301 6.89 -7.37 1.66
N PHE A 302 6.79 -7.56 0.34
CA PHE A 302 7.92 -7.36 -0.58
C PHE A 302 8.44 -5.93 -0.58
N SER A 303 7.63 -4.92 -0.24
CA SER A 303 8.10 -3.55 -0.04
C SER A 303 9.20 -3.45 1.02
N TYR A 304 9.21 -4.36 1.98
CA TYR A 304 10.13 -4.42 3.12
C TYR A 304 11.21 -5.49 2.91
N THR A 305 10.78 -6.72 2.62
CA THR A 305 11.70 -7.88 2.57
C THR A 305 12.63 -7.85 1.37
N SER A 306 12.26 -7.19 0.28
CA SER A 306 13.13 -7.03 -0.89
C SER A 306 14.34 -6.12 -0.60
N VAL A 307 14.27 -5.27 0.42
CA VAL A 307 15.36 -4.41 0.88
C VAL A 307 16.00 -4.92 2.19
N GLY A 308 15.80 -6.20 2.53
CA GLY A 308 16.43 -6.86 3.67
C GLY A 308 15.80 -6.59 5.03
N LYS A 309 14.62 -5.93 5.08
CA LYS A 309 13.86 -5.74 6.32
C LYS A 309 13.03 -6.98 6.63
N LEU A 310 12.65 -7.16 7.89
CA LEU A 310 11.70 -8.21 8.29
C LEU A 310 10.29 -7.90 7.75
N ASN A 311 9.46 -8.95 7.64
CA ASN A 311 8.04 -8.77 7.38
C ASN A 311 7.37 -8.08 8.59
N PRO A 312 6.88 -6.84 8.46
CA PRO A 312 6.34 -6.11 9.61
C PRO A 312 5.03 -6.70 10.15
N TYR A 313 4.28 -7.41 9.32
CA TYR A 313 3.00 -7.96 9.71
C TYR A 313 3.12 -9.16 10.65
N ASP A 314 4.28 -9.82 10.71
CA ASP A 314 4.51 -10.91 11.66
C ASP A 314 4.40 -10.40 13.12
N ALA A 315 4.96 -9.23 13.40
CA ALA A 315 4.84 -8.58 14.70
C ALA A 315 3.47 -7.91 14.91
N LEU A 316 2.96 -7.20 13.90
CA LEU A 316 1.70 -6.46 13.99
C LEU A 316 0.49 -7.37 14.20
N PHE A 317 0.46 -8.51 13.54
CA PHE A 317 -0.66 -9.45 13.65
C PHE A 317 -0.45 -10.47 14.77
N ALA A 318 0.75 -10.58 15.32
CA ALA A 318 1.10 -11.42 16.46
C ALA A 318 0.55 -12.86 16.35
N GLY A 319 0.70 -13.47 15.16
CA GLY A 319 0.20 -14.81 14.86
C GLY A 319 -1.29 -14.89 14.52
N THR A 320 -2.04 -13.80 14.60
CA THR A 320 -3.45 -13.78 14.17
C THR A 320 -3.52 -13.80 12.63
N PRO A 321 -4.24 -14.75 12.03
CA PRO A 321 -4.40 -14.78 10.57
C PRO A 321 -5.05 -13.51 10.02
N SER A 322 -4.65 -13.08 8.83
CA SER A 322 -5.12 -11.82 8.23
C SER A 322 -6.64 -11.77 8.03
N TYR A 323 -7.29 -12.91 7.83
CA TYR A 323 -8.75 -13.02 7.73
C TYR A 323 -9.47 -12.86 9.08
N ALA A 324 -8.77 -12.92 10.20
CA ALA A 324 -9.34 -12.83 11.55
C ALA A 324 -9.10 -11.46 12.22
N ILE A 325 -8.23 -10.61 11.67
CA ILE A 325 -7.91 -9.29 12.21
C ILE A 325 -9.14 -8.41 12.39
N LEU A 326 -10.11 -8.52 11.47
CA LEU A 326 -11.34 -7.74 11.47
C LEU A 326 -12.52 -8.43 12.16
N ASN A 327 -12.28 -9.55 12.83
CA ASN A 327 -13.32 -10.19 13.64
C ASN A 327 -13.80 -9.24 14.74
N GLY A 328 -15.11 -9.19 14.94
CA GLY A 328 -15.73 -8.26 15.90
C GLY A 328 -16.02 -6.86 15.35
N MET A 329 -15.65 -6.54 14.10
CA MET A 329 -16.07 -5.30 13.45
C MET A 329 -17.58 -5.32 13.20
N PRO A 330 -18.33 -4.27 13.62
CA PRO A 330 -19.79 -4.23 13.49
C PRO A 330 -20.22 -3.84 12.06
N TRP A 331 -20.06 -4.77 11.13
CA TRP A 331 -20.38 -4.58 9.71
C TRP A 331 -21.87 -4.31 9.45
N ASP A 332 -22.74 -4.61 10.39
CA ASP A 332 -24.17 -4.26 10.38
C ASP A 332 -24.44 -2.78 10.63
N LYS A 333 -23.44 -2.03 11.03
CA LYS A 333 -23.46 -0.59 11.33
C LYS A 333 -22.78 0.25 10.26
N LEU A 334 -22.64 -0.28 9.05
CA LEU A 334 -22.15 0.51 7.93
C LEU A 334 -23.16 1.57 7.50
N GLN A 335 -22.67 2.69 7.01
CA GLN A 335 -23.42 3.83 6.50
C GLN A 335 -22.94 4.14 5.09
N PHE A 336 -23.73 3.86 4.07
CA PHE A 336 -23.40 4.16 2.68
C PHE A 336 -23.74 5.62 2.37
N LEU A 337 -22.81 6.31 1.69
CA LEU A 337 -22.93 7.70 1.29
C LEU A 337 -23.66 7.84 -0.06
N PRO A 338 -24.20 9.01 -0.40
CA PRO A 338 -24.84 9.23 -1.69
C PRO A 338 -23.89 8.92 -2.87
N MET A 339 -24.46 8.57 -4.01
CA MET A 339 -23.70 8.46 -5.25
C MET A 339 -22.94 9.75 -5.52
N ASN A 340 -21.70 9.61 -5.99
CA ASN A 340 -20.80 10.73 -6.29
C ASN A 340 -20.48 11.64 -5.08
N TYR A 341 -20.52 11.09 -3.88
CA TYR A 341 -20.20 11.83 -2.65
C TYR A 341 -18.80 12.48 -2.72
N GLY A 342 -18.76 13.81 -2.57
CA GLY A 342 -17.52 14.58 -2.61
C GLY A 342 -17.07 15.01 -4.01
N LYS A 343 -17.80 14.66 -5.07
CA LYS A 343 -17.52 15.16 -6.43
C LYS A 343 -17.80 16.66 -6.48
N SER A 344 -16.81 17.44 -6.90
CA SER A 344 -17.01 18.86 -7.22
C SER A 344 -17.97 19.01 -8.40
N ASN A 345 -18.86 19.96 -8.34
CA ASN A 345 -19.78 20.30 -9.42
C ASN A 345 -19.03 20.87 -10.62
#